data_e28aec9d65372b9e30619ca80a34bcae
#
_entry.id   e28aec9d65372b9e30619ca80a34bcae
#
_cell.length_a   1.000
_cell.length_b   1.000
_cell.length_c   1.000
_cell.angle_alpha   90.00
_cell.angle_beta   90.00
_cell.angle_gamma   90.00
#
_symmetry.space_group_name_H-M   'P 1'
#
loop_
_entity.id
_entity.type
_entity.pdbx_description
1 polymer ?
#
loop_
_entity_poly.entity_id
_entity_poly.type
_entity_poly.pdbx_seq_one_letter_code
_entity_poly.pdbx_strand_id
1 'polypeptide(L)'
;QKYLVLQPILHDMQSLLLTIENKAKEFIQAEYNVALETIDLVPTKKEFEGDITLVAFSMLRSVKANPQELCNQLGAALCSSIEDLTSFNVVKGFLNLSIADSYLLGEFETIFETQNFGSHPSSCRTIMVEYSSPNTNKPLHLGHIRNNVLGYSVAQILKAAGNEVIKT
;
A
#
# COMPACT_ATOMS: atom_id res chain seq x y z
N GLN A 1 -2.58 5.21 12.54
CA GLN A 1 -1.57 4.31 13.18
C GLN A 1 -1.54 2.88 12.61
N LYS A 2 -2.29 2.56 11.54
CA LYS A 2 -2.39 1.21 10.96
C LYS A 2 -1.39 0.89 9.83
N TYR A 3 -0.56 1.84 9.39
CA TYR A 3 0.29 1.69 8.21
C TYR A 3 1.80 1.81 8.46
N LEU A 4 2.25 1.70 9.72
CA LEU A 4 3.64 1.98 10.08
C LEU A 4 4.65 0.88 9.75
N VAL A 5 4.21 -0.29 9.28
CA VAL A 5 5.08 -1.48 9.10
C VAL A 5 5.50 -1.72 7.65
N LEU A 6 4.92 -1.00 6.68
CA LEU A 6 5.17 -1.23 5.25
C LEU A 6 5.88 -0.07 4.53
N GLN A 7 6.40 0.90 5.27
CA GLN A 7 6.90 2.16 4.70
C GLN A 7 8.08 2.11 3.73
N PRO A 8 9.04 1.18 3.74
CA PRO A 8 10.08 1.19 2.71
C PRO A 8 9.71 0.45 1.43
N ILE A 9 8.75 -0.49 1.49
CA ILE A 9 8.35 -1.30 0.33
C ILE A 9 7.45 -0.50 -0.63
N LEU A 10 6.88 0.61 -0.16
CA LEU A 10 5.84 1.36 -0.83
C LEU A 10 6.21 2.84 -1.01
N HIS A 11 7.48 3.25 -0.84
CA HIS A 11 7.79 4.68 -0.81
C HIS A 11 7.37 5.36 -2.11
N ASP A 12 7.63 4.77 -3.26
CA ASP A 12 7.27 5.36 -4.54
C ASP A 12 5.82 5.03 -4.95
N MET A 13 5.34 3.81 -4.73
CA MET A 13 3.92 3.49 -4.92
C MET A 13 3.02 4.26 -3.94
N GLN A 14 3.44 4.50 -2.69
CA GLN A 14 2.75 5.41 -1.78
C GLN A 14 2.80 6.86 -2.26
N SER A 15 3.89 7.27 -2.91
CA SER A 15 4.01 8.58 -3.53
C SER A 15 2.97 8.77 -4.64
N LEU A 16 2.79 7.77 -5.52
CA LEU A 16 1.76 7.80 -6.56
C LEU A 16 0.35 7.81 -5.97
N LEU A 17 0.06 6.94 -4.98
CA LEU A 17 -1.24 6.91 -4.31
C LEU A 17 -1.57 8.25 -3.62
N LEU A 18 -0.60 8.84 -2.92
CA LEU A 18 -0.74 10.16 -2.31
C LEU A 18 -0.94 11.26 -3.35
N THR A 19 -0.25 11.17 -4.48
CA THR A 19 -0.41 12.11 -5.60
C THR A 19 -1.82 12.03 -6.17
N ILE A 20 -2.33 10.82 -6.42
CA ILE A 20 -3.70 10.58 -6.87
C ILE A 20 -4.70 11.13 -5.86
N GLU A 21 -4.53 10.82 -4.57
CA GLU A 21 -5.42 11.31 -3.51
C GLU A 21 -5.45 12.83 -3.44
N ASN A 22 -4.28 13.48 -3.45
CA ASN A 22 -4.17 14.94 -3.37
C ASN A 22 -4.78 15.61 -4.61
N LYS A 23 -4.47 15.13 -5.81
CA LYS A 23 -5.04 15.65 -7.06
C LYS A 23 -6.55 15.47 -7.13
N ALA A 24 -7.06 14.35 -6.66
CA ALA A 24 -8.49 14.13 -6.58
C ALA A 24 -9.17 15.08 -5.58
N LYS A 25 -8.56 15.34 -4.41
CA LYS A 25 -9.04 16.32 -3.43
C LYS A 25 -9.03 17.75 -4.00
N GLU A 26 -7.95 18.13 -4.68
CA GLU A 26 -7.81 19.43 -5.36
C GLU A 26 -8.95 19.62 -6.39
N PHE A 27 -9.19 18.61 -7.21
CA PHE A 27 -10.27 18.63 -8.21
C PHE A 27 -11.65 18.81 -7.55
N ILE A 28 -11.96 18.00 -6.53
CA ILE A 28 -13.25 18.08 -5.83
C ILE A 28 -13.42 19.43 -5.14
N GLN A 29 -12.37 19.97 -4.54
CA GLN A 29 -12.41 21.29 -3.93
C GLN A 29 -12.64 22.39 -4.96
N ALA A 30 -12.02 22.31 -6.13
CA ALA A 30 -12.15 23.32 -7.18
C ALA A 30 -13.53 23.28 -7.86
N GLU A 31 -14.04 22.10 -8.21
CA GLU A 31 -15.27 21.96 -8.99
C GLU A 31 -16.55 22.00 -8.11
N TYR A 32 -16.46 21.47 -6.88
CA TYR A 32 -17.63 21.30 -6.02
C TYR A 32 -17.57 22.11 -4.72
N ASN A 33 -16.47 22.80 -4.48
CA ASN A 33 -16.22 23.57 -3.24
C ASN A 33 -16.38 22.73 -1.95
N VAL A 34 -15.99 21.45 -2.01
CA VAL A 34 -16.06 20.49 -0.92
C VAL A 34 -14.66 20.02 -0.55
N ALA A 35 -14.26 20.23 0.72
CA ALA A 35 -13.02 19.68 1.25
C ALA A 35 -13.24 18.24 1.73
N LEU A 36 -12.45 17.30 1.18
CA LEU A 36 -12.46 15.90 1.58
C LEU A 36 -11.27 15.61 2.48
N GLU A 37 -11.48 14.88 3.58
CA GLU A 37 -10.39 14.45 4.46
C GLU A 37 -9.60 13.30 3.85
N THR A 38 -10.29 12.30 3.33
CA THR A 38 -9.70 11.08 2.74
C THR A 38 -10.43 10.67 1.49
N ILE A 39 -9.72 9.98 0.60
CA ILE A 39 -10.27 9.28 -0.57
C ILE A 39 -9.85 7.82 -0.48
N ASP A 40 -10.81 6.91 -0.64
CA ASP A 40 -10.56 5.48 -0.60
C ASP A 40 -9.95 5.01 -1.92
N LEU A 41 -8.68 4.62 -1.90
CA LEU A 41 -7.96 3.97 -2.98
C LEU A 41 -7.74 2.50 -2.62
N VAL A 42 -8.15 1.60 -3.49
CA VAL A 42 -8.00 0.15 -3.30
C VAL A 42 -7.49 -0.51 -4.59
N PRO A 43 -6.83 -1.68 -4.51
CA PRO A 43 -6.49 -2.44 -5.71
C PRO A 43 -7.73 -2.77 -6.54
N THR A 44 -7.63 -2.62 -7.86
CA THR A 44 -8.72 -2.98 -8.77
C THR A 44 -8.99 -4.49 -8.72
N LYS A 45 -10.26 -4.87 -8.71
CA LYS A 45 -10.63 -6.29 -8.75
C LYS A 45 -10.27 -6.90 -10.10
N LYS A 46 -9.90 -8.18 -10.10
CA LYS A 46 -9.44 -8.92 -11.30
C LYS A 46 -10.43 -8.96 -12.47
N GLU A 47 -11.70 -8.72 -12.19
CA GLU A 47 -12.75 -8.71 -13.23
C GLU A 47 -12.81 -7.39 -14.01
N PHE A 48 -12.11 -6.35 -13.55
CA PHE A 48 -12.11 -5.02 -14.15
C PHE A 48 -10.72 -4.63 -14.63
N GLU A 49 -10.66 -3.84 -15.69
CA GLU A 49 -9.43 -3.24 -16.17
C GLU A 49 -8.98 -2.11 -15.24
N GLY A 50 -7.66 -1.99 -15.02
CA GLY A 50 -7.02 -1.00 -14.18
C GLY A 50 -6.28 -1.62 -13.01
N ASP A 51 -5.47 -0.82 -12.34
CA ASP A 51 -4.59 -1.22 -11.24
C ASP A 51 -5.10 -0.69 -9.89
N ILE A 52 -5.61 0.53 -9.88
CA ILE A 52 -6.10 1.23 -8.69
C ILE A 52 -7.54 1.67 -8.91
N THR A 53 -8.40 1.37 -7.94
CA THR A 53 -9.79 1.81 -7.92
C THR A 53 -9.99 2.90 -6.88
N LEU A 54 -10.50 4.04 -7.34
CA LEU A 54 -11.00 5.11 -6.49
C LEU A 54 -12.48 4.88 -6.22
N VAL A 55 -12.86 4.79 -4.93
CA VAL A 55 -14.22 4.52 -4.50
C VAL A 55 -14.99 5.83 -4.34
N ALA A 56 -15.83 6.17 -5.33
CA ALA A 56 -16.53 7.45 -5.34
C ALA A 56 -17.66 7.56 -4.30
N PHE A 57 -18.16 6.45 -3.76
CA PHE A 57 -19.33 6.46 -2.87
C PHE A 57 -19.13 7.25 -1.58
N SER A 58 -17.91 7.27 -1.03
CA SER A 58 -17.58 8.08 0.15
C SER A 58 -17.70 9.57 -0.14
N MET A 59 -17.31 10.00 -1.34
CA MET A 59 -17.36 11.40 -1.79
C MET A 59 -18.78 11.86 -2.11
N LEU A 60 -19.64 10.98 -2.64
CA LEU A 60 -21.00 11.31 -3.05
C LEU A 60 -21.91 11.75 -1.90
N ARG A 61 -21.54 11.43 -0.66
CA ARG A 61 -22.26 11.94 0.52
C ARG A 61 -22.10 13.44 0.69
N SER A 62 -20.98 13.98 0.25
CA SER A 62 -20.62 15.39 0.37
C SER A 62 -20.81 16.12 -0.96
N VAL A 63 -20.56 15.43 -2.09
CA VAL A 63 -20.69 15.97 -3.44
C VAL A 63 -22.00 15.48 -4.03
N LYS A 64 -22.97 16.37 -4.17
CA LYS A 64 -24.30 16.07 -4.76
C LYS A 64 -24.20 16.02 -6.31
N ALA A 65 -23.50 15.03 -6.85
CA ALA A 65 -23.29 14.86 -8.28
C ALA A 65 -23.71 13.46 -8.74
N ASN A 66 -23.90 13.29 -10.06
CA ASN A 66 -24.10 11.98 -10.66
C ASN A 66 -22.78 11.18 -10.52
N PRO A 67 -22.80 9.97 -9.92
CA PRO A 67 -21.58 9.15 -9.72
C PRO A 67 -20.79 8.89 -10.99
N GLN A 68 -21.47 8.59 -12.08
CA GLN A 68 -20.85 8.29 -13.36
C GLN A 68 -20.17 9.51 -13.97
N GLU A 69 -20.82 10.66 -13.90
CA GLU A 69 -20.31 11.91 -14.44
C GLU A 69 -19.12 12.42 -13.62
N LEU A 70 -19.24 12.40 -12.30
CA LEU A 70 -18.15 12.74 -11.37
C LEU A 70 -16.90 11.89 -11.63
N CYS A 71 -17.07 10.57 -11.74
CA CYS A 71 -15.94 9.66 -11.99
C CYS A 71 -15.32 9.91 -13.38
N ASN A 72 -16.09 10.20 -14.40
CA ASN A 72 -15.56 10.51 -15.74
C ASN A 72 -14.74 11.82 -15.74
N GLN A 73 -15.27 12.87 -15.13
CA GLN A 73 -14.57 14.16 -15.03
C GLN A 73 -13.28 14.02 -14.19
N LEU A 74 -13.38 13.37 -13.04
CA LEU A 74 -12.24 13.13 -12.17
C LEU A 74 -11.18 12.25 -12.84
N GLY A 75 -11.58 11.17 -13.53
CA GLY A 75 -10.65 10.30 -14.26
C GLY A 75 -9.92 11.04 -15.37
N ALA A 76 -10.62 11.87 -16.15
CA ALA A 76 -10.00 12.71 -17.18
C ALA A 76 -9.00 13.72 -16.57
N ALA A 77 -9.36 14.38 -15.46
CA ALA A 77 -8.50 15.31 -14.78
C ALA A 77 -7.24 14.64 -14.19
N LEU A 78 -7.39 13.47 -13.59
CA LEU A 78 -6.26 12.70 -13.05
C LEU A 78 -5.30 12.25 -14.15
N CYS A 79 -5.80 11.63 -15.22
CA CYS A 79 -4.95 11.18 -16.34
C CYS A 79 -4.28 12.34 -17.09
N SER A 80 -4.87 13.54 -17.08
CA SER A 80 -4.23 14.71 -17.69
C SER A 80 -3.17 15.37 -16.80
N SER A 81 -3.23 15.19 -15.49
CA SER A 81 -2.35 15.84 -14.50
C SER A 81 -1.28 14.94 -13.93
N ILE A 82 -1.36 13.62 -14.14
CA ILE A 82 -0.43 12.60 -13.62
C ILE A 82 0.08 11.79 -14.81
N GLU A 83 1.34 11.95 -15.16
CA GLU A 83 1.97 11.27 -16.31
C GLU A 83 2.03 9.74 -16.14
N ASP A 84 2.04 9.26 -14.90
CA ASP A 84 2.10 7.84 -14.56
C ASP A 84 0.74 7.12 -14.69
N LEU A 85 -0.32 7.83 -15.11
CA LEU A 85 -1.63 7.26 -15.41
C LEU A 85 -1.88 7.28 -16.91
N THR A 86 -2.16 6.10 -17.50
CA THR A 86 -2.37 5.96 -18.94
C THR A 86 -3.81 6.06 -19.37
N SER A 87 -4.71 5.50 -18.56
CA SER A 87 -6.14 5.41 -18.90
C SER A 87 -6.98 5.24 -17.64
N PHE A 88 -8.28 5.40 -17.81
CA PHE A 88 -9.26 5.09 -16.76
C PHE A 88 -10.51 4.46 -17.35
N ASN A 89 -11.24 3.72 -16.54
CA ASN A 89 -12.60 3.29 -16.84
C ASN A 89 -13.50 3.48 -15.62
N VAL A 90 -14.81 3.65 -15.88
CA VAL A 90 -15.79 3.87 -14.82
C VAL A 90 -16.83 2.76 -14.86
N VAL A 91 -16.90 1.97 -13.79
CA VAL A 91 -17.84 0.86 -13.67
C VAL A 91 -18.67 1.02 -12.40
N LYS A 92 -19.96 1.25 -12.53
CA LYS A 92 -20.93 1.33 -11.42
C LYS A 92 -20.50 2.30 -10.28
N GLY A 93 -19.89 3.44 -10.63
CA GLY A 93 -19.44 4.44 -9.66
C GLY A 93 -18.08 4.13 -9.00
N PHE A 94 -17.33 3.18 -9.56
CA PHE A 94 -15.93 2.93 -9.27
C PHE A 94 -15.08 3.49 -10.41
N LEU A 95 -14.11 4.33 -10.09
CA LEU A 95 -13.14 4.86 -11.04
C LEU A 95 -11.89 4.01 -10.97
N ASN A 96 -11.66 3.20 -12.00
CA ASN A 96 -10.46 2.36 -12.11
C ASN A 96 -9.42 3.11 -12.96
N LEU A 97 -8.22 3.22 -12.43
CA LEU A 97 -7.08 3.91 -13.04
C LEU A 97 -6.03 2.88 -13.46
N SER A 98 -5.46 3.05 -14.64
CA SER A 98 -4.36 2.21 -15.13
C SER A 98 -3.03 2.96 -15.01
N ILE A 99 -2.05 2.31 -14.40
CA ILE A 99 -0.69 2.83 -14.21
C ILE A 99 0.13 2.59 -15.48
N ALA A 100 1.04 3.50 -15.80
CA ALA A 100 1.94 3.35 -16.93
C ALA A 100 2.94 2.19 -16.69
N ASP A 101 3.17 1.37 -17.71
CA ASP A 101 4.17 0.28 -17.64
C ASP A 101 5.56 0.82 -17.33
N SER A 102 5.90 2.02 -17.81
CA SER A 102 7.18 2.69 -17.52
C SER A 102 7.35 2.97 -16.04
N TYR A 103 6.29 3.38 -15.34
CA TYR A 103 6.31 3.58 -13.89
C TYR A 103 6.54 2.24 -13.16
N LEU A 104 5.78 1.20 -13.52
CA LEU A 104 5.91 -0.13 -12.91
C LEU A 104 7.31 -0.75 -13.14
N LEU A 105 7.88 -0.55 -14.33
CA LEU A 105 9.25 -1.00 -14.63
C LEU A 105 10.29 -0.23 -13.80
N GLY A 106 10.14 1.08 -13.63
CA GLY A 106 11.02 1.89 -12.78
C GLY A 106 10.99 1.46 -11.32
N GLU A 107 9.78 1.17 -10.79
CA GLU A 107 9.62 0.59 -9.46
C GLU A 107 10.33 -0.77 -9.34
N PHE A 108 10.17 -1.63 -10.35
CA PHE A 108 10.83 -2.93 -10.38
C PHE A 108 12.36 -2.80 -10.40
N GLU A 109 12.90 -1.88 -11.21
CA GLU A 109 14.35 -1.61 -11.24
C GLU A 109 14.85 -1.13 -9.88
N THR A 110 14.13 -0.21 -9.24
CA THR A 110 14.44 0.27 -7.88
C THR A 110 14.47 -0.88 -6.87
N ILE A 111 13.47 -1.77 -6.91
CA ILE A 111 13.41 -2.96 -6.06
C ILE A 111 14.61 -3.88 -6.33
N PHE A 112 14.94 -4.10 -7.60
CA PHE A 112 15.99 -5.01 -8.02
C PHE A 112 17.39 -4.50 -7.64
N GLU A 113 17.63 -3.21 -7.76
CA GLU A 113 18.94 -2.58 -7.44
C GLU A 113 19.15 -2.37 -5.95
N THR A 114 18.08 -2.31 -5.16
CA THR A 114 18.16 -2.07 -3.71
C THR A 114 18.47 -3.35 -2.94
N GLN A 115 19.72 -3.51 -2.49
CA GLN A 115 20.20 -4.71 -1.79
C GLN A 115 19.37 -5.11 -0.56
N ASN A 116 18.83 -4.15 0.17
CA ASN A 116 18.05 -4.36 1.40
C ASN A 116 16.63 -3.83 1.25
N PHE A 117 16.02 -4.03 0.07
CA PHE A 117 14.65 -3.63 -0.16
C PHE A 117 13.72 -4.24 0.90
N GLY A 118 12.83 -3.42 1.44
CA GLY A 118 11.94 -3.83 2.54
C GLY A 118 12.55 -3.76 3.94
N SER A 119 13.80 -3.28 4.08
CA SER A 119 14.42 -3.07 5.39
C SER A 119 14.40 -1.61 5.79
N HIS A 120 14.16 -1.35 7.08
CA HIS A 120 14.19 -0.02 7.66
C HIS A 120 15.58 0.36 8.20
N PRO A 121 15.91 1.65 8.25
CA PRO A 121 17.06 2.14 9.01
C PRO A 121 16.97 1.72 10.48
N SER A 122 18.12 1.70 11.16
CA SER A 122 18.18 1.32 12.59
C SER A 122 17.24 2.17 13.44
N SER A 123 16.38 1.48 14.18
CA SER A 123 15.47 2.10 15.15
C SER A 123 16.12 2.37 16.52
N CYS A 124 17.39 1.96 16.70
CA CYS A 124 18.10 1.97 17.98
C CYS A 124 17.38 1.20 19.11
N ARG A 125 16.49 0.25 18.76
CA ARG A 125 15.79 -0.60 19.73
C ARG A 125 16.38 -2.00 19.69
N THR A 126 16.61 -2.56 20.87
CA THR A 126 16.97 -3.98 21.05
C THR A 126 15.73 -4.76 21.47
N ILE A 127 15.42 -5.84 20.75
CA ILE A 127 14.27 -6.71 21.02
C ILE A 127 14.79 -8.13 21.22
N MET A 128 14.40 -8.77 22.32
CA MET A 128 14.68 -10.17 22.58
C MET A 128 13.51 -11.03 22.11
N VAL A 129 13.80 -12.09 21.36
CA VAL A 129 12.81 -13.06 20.88
C VAL A 129 13.20 -14.44 21.37
N GLU A 130 12.43 -14.96 22.34
CA GLU A 130 12.56 -16.32 22.83
C GLU A 130 11.63 -17.26 22.08
N TYR A 131 12.13 -18.34 21.47
CA TYR A 131 11.29 -19.23 20.69
C TYR A 131 11.71 -20.69 20.63
N SER A 132 12.86 -21.07 21.11
CA SER A 132 13.37 -22.43 21.03
C SER A 132 13.74 -22.98 22.41
N SER A 133 12.73 -23.13 23.27
CA SER A 133 12.89 -23.62 24.65
C SER A 133 12.08 -24.91 24.90
N PRO A 134 12.43 -26.05 24.23
CA PRO A 134 11.73 -27.30 24.45
C PRO A 134 12.13 -27.93 25.80
N ASN A 135 11.20 -28.68 26.40
CA ASN A 135 11.52 -29.48 27.56
C ASN A 135 12.58 -30.55 27.22
N THR A 136 13.66 -30.61 27.95
CA THR A 136 14.79 -31.48 27.68
C THR A 136 14.50 -32.98 27.86
N ASN A 137 13.45 -33.33 28.59
CA ASN A 137 13.06 -34.69 28.93
C ASN A 137 12.00 -35.32 28.01
N LYS A 138 11.64 -34.63 26.92
CA LYS A 138 10.63 -35.11 25.95
C LYS A 138 11.18 -35.08 24.53
N PRO A 139 10.77 -36.04 23.67
CA PRO A 139 11.14 -35.99 22.26
C PRO A 139 10.51 -34.77 21.58
N LEU A 140 11.23 -34.20 20.60
CA LEU A 140 10.71 -33.12 19.77
C LEU A 140 9.58 -33.64 18.87
N HIS A 141 8.62 -32.77 18.58
CA HIS A 141 7.52 -33.04 17.68
C HIS A 141 7.22 -31.81 16.80
N LEU A 142 6.31 -31.95 15.83
CA LEU A 142 5.98 -30.90 14.86
C LEU A 142 5.61 -29.53 15.49
N GLY A 143 5.05 -29.54 16.70
CA GLY A 143 4.77 -28.31 17.44
C GLY A 143 6.02 -27.49 17.77
N HIS A 144 7.14 -28.14 18.07
CA HIS A 144 8.44 -27.46 18.30
C HIS A 144 8.98 -26.88 17.01
N ILE A 145 8.87 -27.62 15.89
CA ILE A 145 9.30 -27.12 14.57
C ILE A 145 8.49 -25.89 14.21
N ARG A 146 7.17 -25.92 14.39
CA ARG A 146 6.30 -24.74 14.16
C ARG A 146 6.73 -23.54 14.97
N ASN A 147 6.99 -23.73 16.26
CA ASN A 147 7.44 -22.62 17.13
C ASN A 147 8.78 -22.04 16.67
N ASN A 148 9.72 -22.90 16.31
CA ASN A 148 11.05 -22.47 15.82
C ASN A 148 10.93 -21.66 14.52
N VAL A 149 10.15 -22.14 13.55
CA VAL A 149 9.94 -21.43 12.28
C VAL A 149 9.22 -20.09 12.52
N LEU A 150 8.19 -20.10 13.35
CA LEU A 150 7.44 -18.87 13.68
C LEU A 150 8.33 -17.85 14.38
N GLY A 151 9.05 -18.26 15.43
CA GLY A 151 9.94 -17.37 16.19
C GLY A 151 11.08 -16.83 15.34
N TYR A 152 11.67 -17.68 14.49
CA TYR A 152 12.68 -17.24 13.53
C TYR A 152 12.11 -16.19 12.56
N SER A 153 10.93 -16.45 11.99
CA SER A 153 10.27 -15.52 11.05
C SER A 153 9.97 -14.17 11.72
N VAL A 154 9.44 -14.19 12.94
CA VAL A 154 9.21 -12.96 13.72
C VAL A 154 10.50 -12.20 13.96
N ALA A 155 11.58 -12.90 14.35
CA ALA A 155 12.88 -12.29 14.55
C ALA A 155 13.42 -11.62 13.27
N GLN A 156 13.23 -12.25 12.11
CA GLN A 156 13.64 -11.68 10.81
C GLN A 156 12.81 -10.44 10.43
N ILE A 157 11.51 -10.47 10.65
CA ILE A 157 10.62 -9.31 10.42
C ILE A 157 11.02 -8.14 11.32
N LEU A 158 11.26 -8.39 12.59
CA LEU A 158 11.69 -7.36 13.54
C LEU A 158 13.07 -6.79 13.16
N LYS A 159 13.99 -7.63 12.67
CA LYS A 159 15.28 -7.17 12.15
C LYS A 159 15.11 -6.30 10.91
N ALA A 160 14.29 -6.72 9.95
CA ALA A 160 13.98 -5.93 8.76
C ALA A 160 13.30 -4.59 9.12
N ALA A 161 12.52 -4.55 10.20
CA ALA A 161 11.96 -3.31 10.75
C ALA A 161 12.99 -2.40 11.46
N GLY A 162 14.30 -2.67 11.32
CA GLY A 162 15.38 -1.83 11.82
C GLY A 162 15.76 -2.08 13.29
N ASN A 163 15.25 -3.14 13.92
CA ASN A 163 15.61 -3.42 15.32
C ASN A 163 16.85 -4.32 15.41
N GLU A 164 17.60 -4.15 16.46
CA GLU A 164 18.58 -5.14 16.90
C GLU A 164 17.83 -6.31 17.54
N VAL A 165 18.02 -7.54 17.04
CA VAL A 165 17.25 -8.70 17.52
C VAL A 165 18.19 -9.73 18.14
N ILE A 166 17.96 -9.98 19.44
CA ILE A 166 18.60 -11.04 20.21
C ILE A 166 17.67 -12.25 20.21
N LYS A 167 18.17 -13.38 19.75
CA LYS A 167 17.44 -14.66 19.76
C LYS A 167 17.87 -15.49 20.94
N THR A 168 16.91 -16.02 21.70
CA THR A 168 17.16 -16.86 22.89
C THR A 168 16.28 -18.11 22.86
#